data_2aa1951356d73f1a473024dddab5ef89
#
_entry.id   2aa1951356d73f1a473024dddab5ef89
#
_cell.length_a   1.000
_cell.length_b   1.000
_cell.length_c   1.000
_cell.angle_alpha   90.00
_cell.angle_beta   90.00
_cell.angle_gamma   90.00
#
_symmetry.space_group_name_H-M   'P 1'
#
loop_
_entity.id
_entity.type
_entity.pdbx_description
1 polymer ?
#
loop_
_entity_poly.entity_id
_entity_poly.type
_entity_poly.pdbx_seq_one_letter_code
_entity_poly.pdbx_strand_id
1 'polypeptide(L)'
;VIGKVCQRGQRVSGLLHYLYATGPAQQEGRNRRNPHVDPRLVGGFDDPVELEPTVGTSGRRDFRRLVSLLDQPLAAAGVGRDKRPVYHLVISARKDPGTGALVDRYLSDSEWRDIAATYLDHIGLAPRGDDLGCRWVAVRHADDHVHVVATLARQDGRRVFPHNDYYRAGEASREVEAKYGLSPTAASDRTAAKRPTYAETQKTARRGQAEPVRDTLRRQVRTAAAGATTIS
;
A
#
# COMPACT_ATOMS: atom_id res chain seq x y z
N VAL A 1 -3.53 11.03 -0.80
CA VAL A 1 -2.79 9.74 -0.85
C VAL A 1 -3.72 8.56 -1.06
N ILE A 2 -3.22 7.46 -1.59
CA ILE A 2 -4.03 6.28 -1.90
C ILE A 2 -3.42 5.05 -1.22
N GLY A 3 -4.17 4.45 -0.29
CA GLY A 3 -3.83 3.16 0.29
C GLY A 3 -4.39 2.01 -0.55
N LYS A 4 -3.52 1.09 -1.00
CA LYS A 4 -3.90 -0.11 -1.74
C LYS A 4 -3.53 -1.35 -0.95
N VAL A 5 -4.55 -2.05 -0.42
CA VAL A 5 -4.36 -3.37 0.18
C VAL A 5 -4.06 -4.39 -0.92
N CYS A 6 -2.93 -5.06 -0.82
CA CYS A 6 -2.49 -6.07 -1.77
C CYS A 6 -2.90 -7.48 -1.32
N GLN A 7 -2.77 -8.45 -2.23
CA GLN A 7 -2.98 -9.84 -1.88
C GLN A 7 -1.98 -10.27 -0.79
N ARG A 8 -2.46 -10.97 0.25
CA ARG A 8 -1.64 -11.46 1.35
C ARG A 8 -0.57 -12.44 0.87
N GLY A 9 0.63 -12.30 1.41
CA GLY A 9 1.77 -13.16 1.12
C GLY A 9 1.91 -14.32 2.11
N GLN A 10 2.74 -15.29 1.74
CA GLN A 10 3.09 -16.44 2.56
C GLN A 10 4.40 -16.25 3.33
N ARG A 11 5.33 -15.45 2.81
CA ARG A 11 6.69 -15.28 3.33
C ARG A 11 7.10 -13.82 3.32
N VAL A 12 7.53 -13.32 4.48
CA VAL A 12 8.11 -11.97 4.61
C VAL A 12 9.35 -11.83 3.72
N SER A 13 10.24 -12.83 3.74
CA SER A 13 11.49 -12.80 2.98
C SER A 13 11.28 -12.55 1.49
N GLY A 14 10.32 -13.24 0.87
CA GLY A 14 10.04 -13.08 -0.57
C GLY A 14 9.60 -11.65 -0.92
N LEU A 15 8.78 -11.04 -0.06
CA LEU A 15 8.33 -9.67 -0.27
C LEU A 15 9.48 -8.66 -0.07
N LEU A 16 10.29 -8.81 0.99
CA LEU A 16 11.44 -7.92 1.22
C LEU A 16 12.46 -8.01 0.08
N HIS A 17 12.82 -9.22 -0.37
CA HIS A 17 13.71 -9.38 -1.54
C HIS A 17 13.17 -8.67 -2.77
N TYR A 18 11.87 -8.75 -3.02
CA TYR A 18 11.23 -8.03 -4.13
C TYR A 18 11.34 -6.52 -3.96
N LEU A 19 11.04 -5.97 -2.77
CA LEU A 19 11.04 -4.52 -2.52
C LEU A 19 12.43 -3.89 -2.56
N TYR A 20 13.47 -4.66 -2.21
CA TYR A 20 14.85 -4.21 -2.23
C TYR A 20 15.59 -4.56 -3.53
N ALA A 21 14.95 -5.27 -4.47
CA ALA A 21 15.58 -5.61 -5.74
C ALA A 21 15.85 -4.33 -6.55
N THR A 22 17.10 -4.19 -7.00
CA THR A 22 17.56 -3.10 -7.86
C THR A 22 18.30 -3.68 -9.07
N GLY A 23 18.32 -2.96 -10.19
CA GLY A 23 19.11 -3.35 -11.36
C GLY A 23 18.40 -4.21 -12.41
N PRO A 24 19.16 -4.87 -13.34
CA PRO A 24 18.63 -5.56 -14.52
C PRO A 24 17.61 -6.67 -14.23
N ALA A 25 17.80 -7.42 -13.14
CA ALA A 25 16.86 -8.47 -12.72
C ALA A 25 15.44 -7.95 -12.45
N GLN A 26 15.30 -6.68 -12.13
CA GLN A 26 14.01 -6.01 -11.96
C GLN A 26 13.39 -5.61 -13.31
N GLN A 27 14.21 -5.37 -14.32
CA GLN A 27 13.78 -4.99 -15.67
C GLN A 27 13.18 -6.16 -16.46
N GLU A 28 13.49 -7.39 -16.11
CA GLU A 28 12.94 -8.61 -16.74
C GLU A 28 11.55 -8.99 -16.18
N GLY A 29 11.17 -8.46 -15.01
CA GLY A 29 9.89 -8.70 -14.37
C GLY A 29 8.76 -7.76 -14.83
N ARG A 30 7.56 -7.94 -14.23
CA ARG A 30 6.34 -7.15 -14.51
C ARG A 30 6.46 -5.64 -14.19
N ASN A 31 7.59 -5.17 -13.61
CA ASN A 31 7.76 -3.81 -13.07
C ASN A 31 8.68 -2.90 -13.90
N ARG A 32 8.76 -3.10 -15.22
CA ARG A 32 9.56 -2.23 -16.12
C ARG A 32 9.26 -0.73 -16.02
N ARG A 33 8.09 -0.34 -15.45
CA ARG A 33 7.60 1.05 -15.44
C ARG A 33 8.00 1.87 -14.22
N ASN A 34 8.43 1.24 -13.11
CA ASN A 34 8.83 1.92 -11.89
C ASN A 34 10.08 1.24 -11.31
N PRO A 35 11.29 1.63 -11.73
CA PRO A 35 12.52 1.10 -11.15
C PRO A 35 12.58 1.47 -9.66
N HIS A 36 13.00 0.53 -8.83
CA HIS A 36 13.28 0.80 -7.43
C HIS A 36 14.57 1.62 -7.32
N VAL A 37 14.49 2.76 -6.65
CA VAL A 37 15.62 3.66 -6.44
C VAL A 37 15.84 3.78 -4.94
N ASP A 38 17.07 3.49 -4.51
CA ASP A 38 17.51 3.61 -3.11
C ASP A 38 16.52 3.00 -2.10
N PRO A 39 16.27 1.67 -2.16
CA PRO A 39 15.35 1.01 -1.25
C PRO A 39 15.88 1.02 0.18
N ARG A 40 15.06 1.51 1.12
CA ARG A 40 15.39 1.63 2.54
C ARG A 40 14.16 1.56 3.43
N LEU A 41 14.35 1.23 4.70
CA LEU A 41 13.31 1.37 5.71
C LEU A 41 13.15 2.83 6.11
N VAL A 42 11.91 3.30 6.13
CA VAL A 42 11.55 4.65 6.60
C VAL A 42 10.73 4.60 7.88
N GLY A 43 10.27 3.42 8.29
CA GLY A 43 9.51 3.21 9.51
C GLY A 43 9.40 1.74 9.87
N GLY A 44 9.02 1.44 11.08
CA GLY A 44 8.85 0.08 11.56
C GLY A 44 8.30 0.03 12.98
N PHE A 45 8.13 -1.20 13.48
CA PHE A 45 7.76 -1.49 14.88
C PHE A 45 8.88 -1.12 15.87
N ASP A 46 10.07 -0.80 15.36
CA ASP A 46 11.24 -0.34 16.08
C ASP A 46 11.97 0.72 15.24
N ASP A 47 13.11 1.21 15.67
CA ASP A 47 13.90 2.18 14.92
C ASP A 47 14.25 1.63 13.53
N PRO A 48 13.89 2.33 12.43
CA PRO A 48 14.16 1.87 11.09
C PRO A 48 15.66 1.71 10.78
N VAL A 49 16.54 2.47 11.43
CA VAL A 49 18.00 2.34 11.27
C VAL A 49 18.47 1.01 11.84
N GLU A 50 17.97 0.62 13.01
CA GLU A 50 18.30 -0.66 13.66
C GLU A 50 17.70 -1.86 12.92
N LEU A 51 16.57 -1.66 12.26
CA LEU A 51 15.88 -2.70 11.48
C LEU A 51 16.45 -2.86 10.06
N GLU A 52 17.17 -1.84 9.53
CA GLU A 52 17.66 -1.84 8.14
C GLU A 52 18.56 -3.07 7.88
N PRO A 53 18.29 -3.84 6.81
CA PRO A 53 19.12 -4.98 6.43
C PRO A 53 20.55 -4.57 6.12
N THR A 54 21.52 -5.21 6.78
CA THR A 54 22.94 -4.93 6.58
C THR A 54 23.39 -5.34 5.18
N VAL A 55 24.32 -4.58 4.60
CA VAL A 55 24.96 -4.93 3.34
C VAL A 55 26.23 -5.70 3.62
N GLY A 56 26.30 -6.94 3.17
CA GLY A 56 27.52 -7.77 3.33
C GLY A 56 28.64 -7.34 2.39
N THR A 57 29.83 -7.93 2.55
CA THR A 57 31.03 -7.67 1.72
C THR A 57 30.82 -7.95 0.23
N SER A 58 29.85 -8.80 -0.10
CA SER A 58 29.45 -9.09 -1.48
C SER A 58 28.52 -8.04 -2.10
N GLY A 59 28.17 -6.97 -1.39
CA GLY A 59 27.18 -5.97 -1.80
C GLY A 59 25.72 -6.47 -1.69
N ARG A 60 25.49 -7.69 -1.21
CA ARG A 60 24.14 -8.25 -1.00
C ARG A 60 23.62 -7.90 0.37
N ARG A 61 22.31 -7.54 0.45
CA ARG A 61 21.65 -7.29 1.73
C ARG A 61 21.30 -8.58 2.45
N ASP A 62 21.51 -8.60 3.78
CA ASP A 62 21.15 -9.72 4.64
C ASP A 62 19.83 -9.44 5.37
N PHE A 63 18.77 -10.11 4.93
CA PHE A 63 17.43 -9.97 5.50
C PHE A 63 17.14 -10.91 6.67
N ARG A 64 18.06 -11.83 7.03
CA ARG A 64 17.79 -12.90 8.02
C ARG A 64 17.33 -12.36 9.36
N ARG A 65 18.02 -11.32 9.90
CA ARG A 65 17.63 -10.69 11.16
C ARG A 65 16.23 -10.07 11.09
N LEU A 66 15.96 -9.23 10.09
CA LEU A 66 14.66 -8.57 9.91
C LEU A 66 13.52 -9.58 9.70
N VAL A 67 13.75 -10.59 8.87
CA VAL A 67 12.76 -11.67 8.63
C VAL A 67 12.47 -12.42 9.93
N SER A 68 13.50 -12.79 10.69
CA SER A 68 13.34 -13.46 11.97
C SER A 68 12.52 -12.62 12.97
N LEU A 69 12.81 -11.31 13.05
CA LEU A 69 12.08 -10.40 13.93
C LEU A 69 10.60 -10.29 13.51
N LEU A 70 10.29 -10.18 12.23
CA LEU A 70 8.91 -10.08 11.73
C LEU A 70 8.16 -11.41 11.87
N ASP A 71 8.82 -12.55 11.69
CA ASP A 71 8.20 -13.87 11.75
C ASP A 71 8.02 -14.39 13.21
N GLN A 72 8.74 -13.82 14.19
CA GLN A 72 8.68 -14.27 15.59
C GLN A 72 7.27 -14.29 16.19
N PRO A 73 6.41 -13.25 16.05
CA PRO A 73 5.04 -13.30 16.55
C PRO A 73 4.19 -14.37 15.86
N LEU A 74 4.42 -14.64 14.56
CA LEU A 74 3.73 -15.72 13.85
C LEU A 74 4.07 -17.10 14.41
N ALA A 75 5.36 -17.33 14.72
CA ALA A 75 5.82 -18.57 15.34
C ALA A 75 5.21 -18.74 16.72
N ALA A 76 5.20 -17.71 17.55
CA ALA A 76 4.59 -17.72 18.89
C ALA A 76 3.07 -17.98 18.82
N ALA A 77 2.39 -17.45 17.82
CA ALA A 77 0.95 -17.66 17.59
C ALA A 77 0.61 -18.98 16.87
N GLY A 78 1.59 -19.80 16.50
CA GLY A 78 1.38 -21.03 15.73
C GLY A 78 0.78 -20.80 14.33
N VAL A 79 1.04 -19.62 13.72
CA VAL A 79 0.46 -19.25 12.41
C VAL A 79 1.34 -19.74 11.27
N GLY A 80 0.87 -20.75 10.54
CA GLY A 80 1.57 -21.30 9.39
C GLY A 80 1.49 -20.43 8.13
N ARG A 81 2.38 -20.70 7.19
CA ARG A 81 2.47 -19.98 5.89
C ARG A 81 1.25 -20.23 4.99
N ASP A 82 0.58 -21.36 5.15
CA ASP A 82 -0.69 -21.71 4.46
C ASP A 82 -1.79 -20.67 4.73
N LYS A 83 -1.76 -19.99 5.87
CA LYS A 83 -2.70 -18.93 6.26
C LYS A 83 -2.39 -17.59 5.61
N ARG A 84 -1.36 -17.45 4.78
CA ARG A 84 -0.90 -16.22 4.15
C ARG A 84 -0.82 -15.07 5.16
N PRO A 85 0.08 -15.17 6.15
CA PRO A 85 0.10 -14.26 7.30
C PRO A 85 0.82 -12.95 7.02
N VAL A 86 1.30 -12.70 5.82
CA VAL A 86 2.00 -11.46 5.46
C VAL A 86 1.01 -10.48 4.84
N TYR A 87 0.83 -9.35 5.52
CA TYR A 87 0.04 -8.23 5.06
C TYR A 87 0.92 -7.27 4.24
N HIS A 88 0.40 -6.83 3.11
CA HIS A 88 1.09 -5.90 2.23
C HIS A 88 0.15 -4.76 1.84
N LEU A 89 0.55 -3.54 2.15
CA LEU A 89 -0.15 -2.31 1.81
C LEU A 89 0.81 -1.40 1.03
N VAL A 90 0.35 -0.82 -0.06
CA VAL A 90 1.06 0.24 -0.79
C VAL A 90 0.37 1.55 -0.53
N ILE A 91 1.11 2.56 -0.10
CA ILE A 91 0.60 3.91 0.12
C ILE A 91 1.31 4.83 -0.87
N SER A 92 0.54 5.45 -1.76
CA SER A 92 1.09 6.26 -2.85
C SER A 92 0.58 7.69 -2.77
N ALA A 93 1.46 8.65 -3.02
CA ALA A 93 1.10 10.03 -3.30
C ALA A 93 0.36 10.12 -4.64
N ARG A 94 -0.47 11.15 -4.79
CA ARG A 94 -1.21 11.39 -6.03
C ARG A 94 -0.27 11.85 -7.14
N LYS A 95 -0.39 11.25 -8.31
CA LYS A 95 0.27 11.69 -9.53
C LYS A 95 -0.74 12.22 -10.54
N ASP A 96 -0.34 13.23 -11.28
CA ASP A 96 -1.07 13.68 -12.46
C ASP A 96 -1.02 12.59 -13.54
N PRO A 97 -2.17 12.18 -14.08
CA PRO A 97 -2.22 11.06 -15.03
C PRO A 97 -1.60 11.40 -16.39
N GLY A 98 -1.48 12.67 -16.76
CA GLY A 98 -0.92 13.10 -18.04
C GLY A 98 0.60 13.26 -18.00
N THR A 99 1.11 13.82 -16.92
CA THR A 99 2.55 14.13 -16.77
C THR A 99 3.31 13.11 -15.93
N GLY A 100 2.62 12.33 -15.09
CA GLY A 100 3.22 11.43 -14.10
C GLY A 100 3.89 12.15 -12.92
N ALA A 101 3.85 13.48 -12.87
CA ALA A 101 4.40 14.27 -11.78
C ALA A 101 3.56 14.16 -10.51
N LEU A 102 4.17 14.38 -9.35
CA LEU A 102 3.43 14.51 -8.11
C LEU A 102 2.49 15.72 -8.17
N VAL A 103 1.24 15.53 -7.77
CA VAL A 103 0.24 16.60 -7.69
C VAL A 103 0.52 17.51 -6.49
N ASP A 104 0.93 16.89 -5.39
CA ASP A 104 1.30 17.56 -4.16
C ASP A 104 2.82 17.61 -4.00
N ARG A 105 3.30 18.14 -2.87
CA ARG A 105 4.72 18.20 -2.54
C ARG A 105 5.34 16.83 -2.29
N TYR A 106 6.66 16.75 -2.29
CA TYR A 106 7.40 15.60 -1.79
C TYR A 106 7.18 15.42 -0.29
N LEU A 107 7.09 14.16 0.12
CA LEU A 107 7.00 13.75 1.52
C LEU A 107 8.36 13.22 1.99
N SER A 108 8.78 13.67 3.17
CA SER A 108 10.01 13.19 3.83
C SER A 108 9.86 11.74 4.32
N ASP A 109 10.97 11.10 4.68
CA ASP A 109 10.95 9.76 5.25
C ASP A 109 10.21 9.70 6.58
N SER A 110 10.34 10.75 7.41
CA SER A 110 9.59 10.87 8.68
C SER A 110 8.09 11.02 8.46
N GLU A 111 7.67 11.77 7.43
CA GLU A 111 6.25 11.87 7.06
C GLU A 111 5.71 10.55 6.53
N TRP A 112 6.47 9.83 5.70
CA TRP A 112 6.09 8.49 5.23
C TRP A 112 5.97 7.48 6.38
N ARG A 113 6.85 7.57 7.41
CA ARG A 113 6.75 6.77 8.63
C ARG A 113 5.43 7.02 9.36
N ASP A 114 5.10 8.29 9.61
CA ASP A 114 3.86 8.67 10.30
C ASP A 114 2.61 8.30 9.48
N ILE A 115 2.65 8.48 8.17
CA ILE A 115 1.60 8.05 7.28
C ILE A 115 1.38 6.53 7.37
N ALA A 116 2.45 5.73 7.29
CA ALA A 116 2.37 4.28 7.43
C ALA A 116 1.77 3.85 8.78
N ALA A 117 2.22 4.48 9.88
CA ALA A 117 1.68 4.25 11.22
C ALA A 117 0.19 4.60 11.31
N THR A 118 -0.24 5.72 10.72
CA THR A 118 -1.65 6.12 10.68
C THR A 118 -2.52 5.08 9.98
N TYR A 119 -2.07 4.55 8.84
CA TYR A 119 -2.79 3.48 8.15
C TYR A 119 -2.91 2.20 8.99
N LEU A 120 -1.83 1.81 9.68
CA LEU A 120 -1.82 0.60 10.50
C LEU A 120 -2.68 0.74 11.76
N ASP A 121 -2.77 1.94 12.32
CA ASP A 121 -3.68 2.29 13.39
C ASP A 121 -5.14 2.11 12.96
N HIS A 122 -5.56 2.76 11.88
CA HIS A 122 -6.92 2.63 11.34
C HIS A 122 -7.28 1.19 10.97
N ILE A 123 -6.35 0.44 10.37
CA ILE A 123 -6.55 -0.96 9.98
C ILE A 123 -6.62 -1.86 11.23
N GLY A 124 -6.06 -1.41 12.36
CA GLY A 124 -6.01 -2.15 13.63
C GLY A 124 -4.91 -3.21 13.69
N LEU A 125 -3.85 -3.05 12.89
CA LEU A 125 -2.66 -3.92 12.95
C LEU A 125 -1.66 -3.45 13.99
N ALA A 126 -1.43 -2.15 14.10
CA ALA A 126 -0.57 -1.53 15.11
C ALA A 126 -1.24 -0.24 15.62
N PRO A 127 -2.23 -0.36 16.52
CA PRO A 127 -2.90 0.79 17.11
C PRO A 127 -1.92 1.69 17.86
N ARG A 128 -2.12 3.00 17.81
CA ARG A 128 -1.29 3.97 18.55
C ARG A 128 -1.33 3.69 20.05
N GLY A 129 -0.16 3.64 20.69
CA GLY A 129 -0.02 3.33 22.11
C GLY A 129 -0.16 1.84 22.46
N ASP A 130 -0.23 0.96 21.46
CA ASP A 130 -0.27 -0.48 21.64
C ASP A 130 1.08 -1.12 21.30
N ASP A 131 1.96 -1.26 22.29
CA ASP A 131 3.30 -1.83 22.13
C ASP A 131 3.29 -3.32 21.77
N LEU A 132 2.13 -3.98 21.92
CA LEU A 132 1.93 -5.37 21.57
C LEU A 132 1.28 -5.57 20.19
N GLY A 133 1.14 -4.53 19.41
CA GLY A 133 0.62 -4.57 18.04
C GLY A 133 1.41 -5.51 17.12
N CYS A 134 0.93 -5.69 15.90
CA CYS A 134 1.64 -6.46 14.90
C CYS A 134 2.98 -5.80 14.56
N ARG A 135 4.02 -6.59 14.34
CA ARG A 135 5.29 -6.06 13.83
C ARG A 135 5.16 -5.72 12.36
N TRP A 136 5.72 -4.59 11.98
CA TRP A 136 5.66 -4.05 10.63
C TRP A 136 6.91 -3.26 10.25
N VAL A 137 7.11 -3.08 8.97
CA VAL A 137 8.10 -2.15 8.41
C VAL A 137 7.53 -1.42 7.20
N ALA A 138 8.01 -0.21 6.96
CA ALA A 138 7.71 0.57 5.76
C ALA A 138 8.97 0.71 4.91
N VAL A 139 8.95 0.18 3.70
CA VAL A 139 10.02 0.26 2.71
C VAL A 139 9.69 1.35 1.71
N ARG A 140 10.57 2.34 1.57
CA ARG A 140 10.54 3.34 0.49
C ARG A 140 11.57 2.94 -0.56
N HIS A 141 11.18 2.93 -1.82
CA HIS A 141 12.07 2.70 -2.95
C HIS A 141 11.75 3.60 -4.15
N ALA A 142 10.93 4.62 -3.91
CA ALA A 142 10.59 5.68 -4.86
C ALA A 142 10.12 6.92 -4.10
N ASP A 143 10.04 8.06 -4.80
CA ASP A 143 9.66 9.32 -4.17
C ASP A 143 8.17 9.41 -3.85
N ASP A 144 7.37 8.63 -4.55
CA ASP A 144 5.92 8.76 -4.59
C ASP A 144 5.16 7.69 -3.79
N HIS A 145 5.85 6.71 -3.20
CA HIS A 145 5.17 5.66 -2.44
C HIS A 145 6.05 4.90 -1.47
N VAL A 146 5.39 4.27 -0.52
CA VAL A 146 5.98 3.31 0.41
C VAL A 146 5.20 1.99 0.40
N HIS A 147 5.90 0.92 0.70
CA HIS A 147 5.32 -0.41 0.91
C HIS A 147 5.37 -0.76 2.39
N VAL A 148 4.21 -1.02 2.97
CA VAL A 148 4.09 -1.51 4.34
C VAL A 148 3.99 -3.02 4.33
N VAL A 149 4.88 -3.67 5.06
CA VAL A 149 4.91 -5.12 5.28
C VAL A 149 4.64 -5.36 6.75
N ALA A 150 3.59 -6.10 7.08
CA ALA A 150 3.27 -6.48 8.46
C ALA A 150 2.95 -7.97 8.55
N THR A 151 3.07 -8.54 9.75
CA THR A 151 2.69 -9.92 10.02
C THR A 151 1.40 -9.97 10.84
N LEU A 152 0.49 -10.89 10.50
CA LEU A 152 -0.85 -10.98 11.08
C LEU A 152 -0.88 -11.74 12.41
N ALA A 153 0.08 -11.44 13.26
CA ALA A 153 0.11 -11.84 14.66
C ALA A 153 0.67 -10.70 15.51
N ARG A 154 0.04 -10.47 16.63
CA ARG A 154 0.48 -9.51 17.64
C ARG A 154 1.64 -10.10 18.45
N GLN A 155 2.39 -9.25 19.13
CA GLN A 155 3.52 -9.66 19.99
C GLN A 155 3.08 -10.44 21.23
N ASP A 156 1.80 -10.37 21.60
CA ASP A 156 1.17 -11.19 22.65
C ASP A 156 0.71 -12.58 22.16
N GLY A 157 1.04 -12.98 20.93
CA GLY A 157 0.71 -14.29 20.36
C GLY A 157 -0.72 -14.38 19.81
N ARG A 158 -1.51 -13.31 19.82
CA ARG A 158 -2.86 -13.32 19.24
C ARG A 158 -2.80 -13.09 17.73
N ARG A 159 -3.53 -13.90 16.98
CA ARG A 159 -3.69 -13.72 15.54
C ARG A 159 -4.63 -12.56 15.22
N VAL A 160 -4.30 -11.81 14.19
CA VAL A 160 -5.10 -10.65 13.73
C VAL A 160 -5.77 -10.95 12.39
N PHE A 161 -7.04 -10.57 12.29
CA PHE A 161 -7.84 -10.64 11.08
C PHE A 161 -8.35 -9.22 10.77
N PRO A 162 -7.67 -8.45 9.93
CA PRO A 162 -8.13 -7.11 9.60
C PRO A 162 -9.44 -7.19 8.81
N HIS A 163 -10.51 -6.68 9.43
CA HIS A 163 -11.83 -6.57 8.82
C HIS A 163 -12.02 -5.18 8.22
N ASN A 164 -12.63 -5.11 7.04
CA ASN A 164 -12.91 -3.83 6.36
C ASN A 164 -11.64 -2.98 6.13
N ASP A 165 -10.48 -3.61 5.99
CA ASP A 165 -9.19 -2.97 5.85
C ASP A 165 -9.16 -1.97 4.67
N TYR A 166 -9.87 -2.27 3.58
CA TYR A 166 -10.02 -1.36 2.45
C TYR A 166 -10.73 -0.03 2.84
N TYR A 167 -11.82 -0.12 3.63
CA TYR A 167 -12.54 1.07 4.08
C TYR A 167 -11.73 1.87 5.10
N ARG A 168 -11.09 1.18 6.03
CA ARG A 168 -10.21 1.78 7.04
C ARG A 168 -8.99 2.45 6.40
N ALA A 169 -8.42 1.87 5.35
CA ALA A 169 -7.37 2.52 4.57
C ALA A 169 -7.87 3.82 3.89
N GLY A 170 -9.13 3.85 3.45
CA GLY A 170 -9.75 5.08 2.94
C GLY A 170 -9.96 6.15 4.03
N GLU A 171 -10.27 5.75 5.25
CA GLU A 171 -10.35 6.67 6.41
C GLU A 171 -8.98 7.24 6.77
N ALA A 172 -7.96 6.39 6.83
CA ALA A 172 -6.58 6.80 7.03
C ALA A 172 -6.11 7.78 5.93
N SER A 173 -6.49 7.54 4.66
CA SER A 173 -6.16 8.46 3.56
C SER A 173 -6.67 9.88 3.84
N ARG A 174 -7.91 10.02 4.30
CA ARG A 174 -8.51 11.33 4.61
C ARG A 174 -7.84 12.03 5.78
N GLU A 175 -7.52 11.28 6.85
CA GLU A 175 -6.78 11.84 7.99
C GLU A 175 -5.41 12.37 7.55
N VAL A 176 -4.67 11.57 6.79
CA VAL A 176 -3.35 11.94 6.26
C VAL A 176 -3.45 13.15 5.33
N GLU A 177 -4.41 13.18 4.41
CA GLU A 177 -4.63 14.30 3.49
C GLU A 177 -4.92 15.59 4.24
N ALA A 178 -5.76 15.55 5.28
CA ALA A 178 -6.05 16.70 6.12
C ALA A 178 -4.83 17.14 6.95
N LYS A 179 -4.11 16.18 7.56
CA LYS A 179 -2.94 16.46 8.40
C LYS A 179 -1.79 17.12 7.63
N TYR A 180 -1.54 16.67 6.41
CA TYR A 180 -0.40 17.13 5.59
C TYR A 180 -0.78 18.13 4.50
N GLY A 181 -2.04 18.57 4.43
CA GLY A 181 -2.53 19.50 3.42
C GLY A 181 -2.43 18.95 2.00
N LEU A 182 -2.67 17.66 1.83
CA LEU A 182 -2.58 16.99 0.53
C LEU A 182 -3.94 17.00 -0.18
N SER A 183 -3.89 16.95 -1.52
CA SER A 183 -5.10 16.90 -2.35
C SER A 183 -5.95 15.66 -2.05
N PRO A 184 -7.26 15.81 -1.79
CA PRO A 184 -8.15 14.68 -1.56
C PRO A 184 -8.19 13.71 -2.74
N THR A 185 -8.09 12.40 -2.46
CA THR A 185 -8.08 11.35 -3.49
C THR A 185 -9.36 10.53 -3.55
N ALA A 186 -10.18 10.54 -2.52
CA ALA A 186 -11.43 9.78 -2.45
C ALA A 186 -12.59 10.66 -1.98
N ALA A 187 -13.78 10.42 -2.52
CA ALA A 187 -15.00 11.01 -1.99
C ALA A 187 -15.28 10.50 -0.58
N SER A 188 -15.59 11.42 0.35
CA SER A 188 -15.86 11.09 1.76
C SER A 188 -17.12 10.27 1.98
N ASP A 189 -18.05 10.35 1.03
CA ASP A 189 -19.41 9.76 1.07
C ASP A 189 -19.46 8.31 0.51
N ARG A 190 -18.33 7.72 0.18
CA ARG A 190 -18.24 6.37 -0.40
C ARG A 190 -18.94 6.22 -1.76
N THR A 191 -19.27 7.31 -2.43
CA THR A 191 -19.94 7.31 -3.74
C THR A 191 -18.96 7.19 -4.92
N ALA A 192 -17.65 7.16 -4.65
CA ALA A 192 -16.64 7.00 -5.68
C ALA A 192 -16.88 5.72 -6.50
N ALA A 193 -17.02 5.89 -7.80
CA ALA A 193 -17.25 4.79 -8.71
C ALA A 193 -16.06 3.81 -8.71
N LYS A 194 -16.36 2.53 -8.64
CA LYS A 194 -15.34 1.47 -8.74
C LYS A 194 -14.60 1.58 -10.07
N ARG A 195 -13.26 1.61 -10.01
CA ARG A 195 -12.41 1.64 -11.21
C ARG A 195 -12.67 0.43 -12.11
N PRO A 196 -12.46 0.55 -13.42
CA PRO A 196 -12.51 -0.58 -14.33
C PRO A 196 -11.53 -1.67 -13.90
N THR A 197 -11.97 -2.91 -13.99
CA THR A 197 -11.08 -4.06 -13.78
C THR A 197 -10.13 -4.22 -14.97
N TYR A 198 -9.01 -4.91 -14.77
CA TYR A 198 -8.10 -5.23 -15.89
C TYR A 198 -8.80 -5.93 -17.05
N ALA A 199 -9.72 -6.86 -16.75
CA ALA A 199 -10.50 -7.56 -17.79
C ALA A 199 -11.40 -6.61 -18.59
N GLU A 200 -12.07 -5.66 -17.93
CA GLU A 200 -12.88 -4.64 -18.60
C GLU A 200 -12.01 -3.76 -19.50
N THR A 201 -10.84 -3.31 -19.00
CA THR A 201 -9.90 -2.50 -19.79
C THR A 201 -9.39 -3.25 -21.01
N GLN A 202 -9.02 -4.53 -20.86
CA GLN A 202 -8.56 -5.37 -21.98
C GLN A 202 -9.68 -5.63 -23.01
N LYS A 203 -10.93 -5.82 -22.53
CA LYS A 203 -12.09 -5.99 -23.41
C LYS A 203 -12.36 -4.72 -24.22
N THR A 204 -12.25 -3.56 -23.57
CA THR A 204 -12.40 -2.23 -24.19
C THR A 204 -11.36 -2.02 -25.28
N ALA A 205 -10.08 -2.27 -24.98
CA ALA A 205 -8.98 -2.16 -25.93
C ALA A 205 -9.17 -3.07 -27.16
N ARG A 206 -9.56 -4.35 -26.92
CA ARG A 206 -9.84 -5.31 -28.02
C ARG A 206 -10.99 -4.90 -28.91
N ARG A 207 -11.92 -4.08 -28.41
CA ARG A 207 -13.08 -3.57 -29.17
C ARG A 207 -12.84 -2.19 -29.79
N GLY A 208 -11.64 -1.62 -29.65
CA GLY A 208 -11.33 -0.27 -30.13
C GLY A 208 -12.15 0.83 -29.45
N GLN A 209 -12.69 0.57 -28.24
CA GLN A 209 -13.51 1.54 -27.51
C GLN A 209 -12.62 2.42 -26.64
N ALA A 210 -12.97 3.70 -26.50
CA ALA A 210 -12.21 4.67 -25.70
C ALA A 210 -12.31 4.40 -24.18
N GLU A 211 -13.46 3.88 -23.74
CA GLU A 211 -13.71 3.59 -22.31
C GLU A 211 -14.63 2.38 -22.13
N PRO A 212 -14.61 1.70 -20.97
CA PRO A 212 -15.51 0.61 -20.65
C PRO A 212 -16.99 1.03 -20.70
N VAL A 213 -17.84 0.16 -21.22
CA VAL A 213 -19.30 0.40 -21.36
C VAL A 213 -19.96 0.90 -20.07
N ARG A 214 -19.51 0.38 -18.91
CA ARG A 214 -19.98 0.82 -17.60
C ARG A 214 -19.71 2.31 -17.34
N ASP A 215 -18.55 2.81 -17.73
CA ASP A 215 -18.16 4.21 -17.52
C ASP A 215 -18.89 5.14 -18.51
N THR A 216 -19.08 4.69 -19.75
CA THR A 216 -19.96 5.36 -20.73
C THR A 216 -21.38 5.52 -20.20
N LEU A 217 -21.99 4.42 -19.72
CA LEU A 217 -23.34 4.45 -19.16
C LEU A 217 -23.43 5.37 -17.95
N ARG A 218 -22.46 5.31 -17.03
CA ARG A 218 -22.42 6.19 -15.86
C ARG A 218 -22.35 7.65 -16.26
N ARG A 219 -21.54 8.00 -17.23
CA ARG A 219 -21.44 9.37 -17.77
C ARG A 219 -22.75 9.81 -18.37
N GLN A 220 -23.38 8.98 -19.20
CA GLN A 220 -24.68 9.28 -19.82
C GLN A 220 -25.79 9.50 -18.78
N VAL A 221 -25.88 8.62 -17.77
CA VAL A 221 -26.86 8.77 -16.67
C VAL A 221 -26.61 10.06 -15.89
N ARG A 222 -25.37 10.41 -15.57
CA ARG A 222 -25.05 11.67 -14.88
C ARG A 222 -25.42 12.89 -15.71
N THR A 223 -25.13 12.86 -17.02
CA THR A 223 -25.51 13.97 -17.93
C THR A 223 -27.03 14.10 -18.02
N ALA A 224 -27.75 12.99 -18.16
CA ALA A 224 -29.22 13.01 -18.21
C ALA A 224 -29.82 13.51 -16.88
N ALA A 225 -29.28 13.06 -15.74
CA ALA A 225 -29.75 13.50 -14.42
C ALA A 225 -29.46 14.99 -14.16
N ALA A 226 -28.32 15.51 -14.64
CA ALA A 226 -28.00 16.94 -14.52
C ALA A 226 -28.86 17.83 -15.41
N GLY A 227 -29.35 17.28 -16.53
CA GLY A 227 -30.27 17.99 -17.46
C GLY A 227 -31.76 17.89 -17.08
N ALA A 228 -32.10 17.03 -16.13
CA ALA A 228 -33.48 16.88 -15.64
C ALA A 228 -33.82 17.99 -14.65
N THR A 229 -34.59 18.99 -15.11
CA THR A 229 -34.90 20.20 -14.33
C THR A 229 -36.02 20.02 -13.32
N THR A 230 -36.82 18.97 -13.37
CA THR A 230 -37.81 18.63 -12.33
C THR A 230 -38.44 17.27 -12.60
N ILE A 231 -38.59 16.45 -11.60
CA ILE A 231 -39.60 15.38 -11.57
C ILE A 231 -40.70 15.95 -10.67
N SER A 232 -41.80 16.38 -11.26
CA SER A 232 -43.05 16.76 -10.56
C SER A 232 -43.78 15.50 -10.12
#